data_b0b53fd52ba9a180f462233866b17e29
#
_entry.id   b0b53fd52ba9a180f462233866b17e29
#
_cell.length_a   1.000
_cell.length_b   1.000
_cell.length_c   1.000
_cell.angle_alpha   90.00
_cell.angle_beta   90.00
_cell.angle_gamma   90.00
#
_symmetry.space_group_name_H-M   'P 1'
#
loop_
_entity.id
_entity.type
_entity.pdbx_description
1 polymer ?
#
loop_
_entity_poly.entity_id
_entity_poly.type
_entity_poly.pdbx_seq_one_letter_code
_entity_poly.pdbx_strand_id
1 'polypeptide(L)'
;MSEVKKTKVHLISGFLGTGKTTALKSLMAQKDPNEKWVIIVNEFGEIGIDGAVLSDNGIPVAEIAGGCLCCTAGAQMGTTVQKMLRDAQPDRLMIEASGLAHAASVIDELKAKPLDSMLEIGAVFTVVDPRQFINPDYAQQALYKDQIGICDVLVASKTDLCTPEQLAEFHDKAAKLFPPKAKVVEVQNAQLDIQWLDIPVVEKSRYRLKALPDNTMGFQSQGFTFPAGRDFDGEKLTDFFNDLPKFTDGLVRAKGVFQVLGTWVWLNWVDGQWGANQVSWRRDSRF
;
A
#
# COMPACT_ATOMS: atom_id res chain seq x y z
N MET A 1 -9.73 2.09 32.20
CA MET A 1 -8.48 2.08 31.43
C MET A 1 -8.63 3.14 30.38
N SER A 2 -7.84 4.22 30.43
CA SER A 2 -7.87 5.28 29.41
C SER A 2 -7.43 4.66 28.08
N GLU A 3 -8.24 4.80 27.03
CA GLU A 3 -7.85 4.47 25.67
C GLU A 3 -6.54 5.21 25.33
N VAL A 4 -5.51 4.46 24.98
CA VAL A 4 -4.24 5.06 24.55
C VAL A 4 -4.52 5.72 23.21
N LYS A 5 -4.37 7.04 23.12
CA LYS A 5 -4.52 7.81 21.88
C LYS A 5 -3.54 7.27 20.85
N LYS A 6 -4.05 6.72 19.76
CA LYS A 6 -3.23 6.26 18.63
C LYS A 6 -2.83 7.45 17.75
N THR A 7 -1.62 7.39 17.21
CA THR A 7 -1.17 8.36 16.20
C THR A 7 -1.77 8.02 14.84
N LYS A 8 -2.43 8.98 14.18
CA LYS A 8 -2.91 8.79 12.81
C LYS A 8 -1.74 8.78 11.84
N VAL A 9 -1.65 7.77 10.98
CA VAL A 9 -0.60 7.67 9.97
C VAL A 9 -1.18 7.74 8.57
N HIS A 10 -0.61 8.61 7.74
CA HIS A 10 -0.96 8.80 6.34
C HIS A 10 0.21 8.44 5.44
N LEU A 11 -0.06 7.71 4.38
CA LEU A 11 0.93 7.34 3.36
C LEU A 11 0.70 8.15 2.10
N ILE A 12 1.75 8.81 1.62
CA ILE A 12 1.79 9.45 0.30
C ILE A 12 2.64 8.57 -0.61
N SER A 13 2.01 7.93 -1.57
CA SER A 13 2.59 7.04 -2.56
C SER A 13 2.44 7.61 -3.96
N GLY A 14 3.04 6.97 -4.93
CA GLY A 14 3.00 7.33 -6.36
C GLY A 14 4.33 7.11 -7.03
N PHE A 15 4.31 6.98 -8.33
CA PHE A 15 5.50 6.68 -9.13
C PHE A 15 6.53 7.83 -9.11
N LEU A 16 7.68 7.60 -9.72
CA LEU A 16 8.73 8.62 -9.81
C LEU A 16 8.24 9.88 -10.53
N GLY A 17 8.60 11.05 -9.97
CA GLY A 17 8.32 12.35 -10.57
C GLY A 17 6.85 12.79 -10.57
N THR A 18 5.95 12.11 -9.87
CA THR A 18 4.51 12.48 -9.81
C THR A 18 4.20 13.65 -8.87
N GLY A 19 5.17 14.12 -8.06
CA GLY A 19 4.97 15.28 -7.18
C GLY A 19 4.64 14.95 -5.73
N LYS A 20 5.01 13.75 -5.23
CA LYS A 20 4.78 13.33 -3.82
C LYS A 20 5.31 14.31 -2.80
N THR A 21 6.58 14.69 -2.91
CA THR A 21 7.23 15.65 -2.01
C THR A 21 6.56 17.02 -2.05
N THR A 22 6.12 17.47 -3.25
CA THR A 22 5.36 18.72 -3.40
C THR A 22 4.00 18.62 -2.72
N ALA A 23 3.32 17.48 -2.85
CA ALA A 23 2.06 17.19 -2.18
C ALA A 23 2.20 17.21 -0.66
N LEU A 24 3.25 16.58 -0.14
CA LEU A 24 3.56 16.60 1.29
C LEU A 24 3.82 18.02 1.80
N LYS A 25 4.62 18.83 1.07
CA LYS A 25 4.87 20.23 1.40
C LYS A 25 3.59 21.05 1.44
N SER A 26 2.67 20.82 0.50
CA SER A 26 1.40 21.54 0.47
C SER A 26 0.53 21.27 1.70
N LEU A 27 0.55 20.04 2.21
CA LEU A 27 -0.12 19.66 3.46
C LEU A 27 0.57 20.28 4.67
N MET A 28 1.91 20.27 4.71
CA MET A 28 2.67 20.88 5.80
C MET A 28 2.38 22.39 5.96
N ALA A 29 2.23 23.09 4.83
CA ALA A 29 1.92 24.52 4.83
C ALA A 29 0.53 24.84 5.41
N GLN A 30 -0.38 23.86 5.45
CA GLN A 30 -1.75 23.99 5.96
C GLN A 30 -1.91 23.40 7.38
N LYS A 31 -0.84 22.83 7.94
CA LYS A 31 -0.86 22.18 9.25
C LYS A 31 -1.31 23.15 10.35
N ASP A 32 -2.22 22.70 11.24
CA ASP A 32 -2.55 23.45 12.45
C ASP A 32 -1.29 23.60 13.33
N PRO A 33 -0.93 24.81 13.76
CA PRO A 33 0.22 25.04 14.65
C PRO A 33 0.18 24.22 15.95
N ASN A 34 -1.00 23.91 16.45
CA ASN A 34 -1.18 23.14 17.69
C ASN A 34 -1.08 21.63 17.48
N GLU A 35 -1.13 21.14 16.26
CA GLU A 35 -1.03 19.72 15.94
C GLU A 35 0.45 19.32 15.79
N LYS A 36 0.86 18.24 16.40
CA LYS A 36 2.23 17.73 16.29
C LYS A 36 2.32 16.73 15.12
N TRP A 37 3.15 17.04 14.16
CA TRP A 37 3.42 16.15 13.05
C TRP A 37 4.85 15.61 13.11
N VAL A 38 5.02 14.39 12.61
CA VAL A 38 6.30 13.79 12.29
C VAL A 38 6.25 13.33 10.84
N ILE A 39 7.35 13.48 10.13
CA ILE A 39 7.47 13.09 8.72
C ILE A 39 8.55 12.03 8.60
N ILE A 40 8.26 10.99 7.85
CA ILE A 40 9.23 9.99 7.42
C ILE A 40 9.28 10.01 5.90
N VAL A 41 10.47 10.23 5.36
CA VAL A 41 10.75 10.16 3.93
C VAL A 41 11.55 8.91 3.67
N ASN A 42 11.05 8.07 2.78
CA ASN A 42 11.73 6.86 2.35
C ASN A 42 12.15 7.03 0.89
N GLU A 43 13.40 7.42 0.67
CA GLU A 43 13.95 7.66 -0.65
C GLU A 43 14.98 6.59 -1.06
N PHE A 44 15.03 6.33 -2.38
CA PHE A 44 15.98 5.42 -2.99
C PHE A 44 17.24 6.20 -3.38
N GLY A 45 18.30 6.18 -2.53
CA GLY A 45 19.56 6.87 -2.82
C GLY A 45 20.40 7.13 -1.56
N GLU A 46 21.70 7.37 -1.77
CA GLU A 46 22.66 7.60 -0.68
C GLU A 46 22.61 9.03 -0.08
N ILE A 47 21.85 9.95 -0.67
CA ILE A 47 21.77 11.36 -0.23
C ILE A 47 20.30 11.79 -0.29
N GLY A 48 19.66 11.84 0.87
CA GLY A 48 18.30 12.33 1.01
C GLY A 48 18.18 13.83 0.79
N ILE A 49 17.97 14.25 -0.47
CA ILE A 49 17.76 15.67 -0.80
C ILE A 49 16.39 16.15 -0.31
N ASP A 50 15.40 15.27 -0.31
CA ASP A 50 14.03 15.63 0.06
C ASP A 50 13.84 15.87 1.55
N GLY A 51 14.51 15.13 2.43
CA GLY A 51 14.48 15.36 3.86
C GLY A 51 15.09 16.70 4.28
N ALA A 52 16.20 17.11 3.65
CA ALA A 52 16.81 18.42 3.90
C ALA A 52 15.88 19.58 3.50
N VAL A 53 15.10 19.41 2.43
CA VAL A 53 14.14 20.41 1.94
C VAL A 53 12.88 20.48 2.81
N LEU A 54 12.55 19.42 3.55
CA LEU A 54 11.38 19.37 4.45
C LEU A 54 11.70 19.85 5.86
N SER A 55 12.96 19.80 6.30
CA SER A 55 13.36 20.16 7.67
C SER A 55 13.25 21.65 8.01
N ASP A 56 13.10 22.53 7.02
CA ASP A 56 13.05 23.99 7.22
C ASP A 56 11.82 24.51 7.98
N ASN A 57 10.80 23.67 8.18
CA ASN A 57 9.53 24.06 8.82
C ASN A 57 9.43 23.69 10.32
N GLY A 58 10.52 23.28 10.97
CA GLY A 58 10.53 22.90 12.38
C GLY A 58 9.75 21.63 12.72
N ILE A 59 9.35 20.85 11.71
CA ILE A 59 8.71 19.54 11.88
C ILE A 59 9.81 18.49 11.90
N PRO A 60 9.82 17.55 12.89
CA PRO A 60 10.78 16.46 12.90
C PRO A 60 10.67 15.60 11.64
N VAL A 61 11.75 15.48 10.90
CA VAL A 61 11.85 14.65 9.70
C VAL A 61 12.86 13.54 9.96
N ALA A 62 12.47 12.31 9.69
CA ALA A 62 13.39 11.17 9.65
C ALA A 62 13.50 10.65 8.23
N GLU A 63 14.73 10.46 7.78
CA GLU A 63 15.01 9.77 6.52
C GLU A 63 15.31 8.30 6.79
N ILE A 64 14.72 7.44 6.00
CA ILE A 64 15.09 6.04 5.96
C ILE A 64 15.86 5.83 4.66
N ALA A 65 17.17 5.61 4.78
CA ALA A 65 18.01 5.34 3.64
C ALA A 65 17.50 4.09 2.90
N GLY A 66 17.10 4.29 1.64
CA GLY A 66 16.46 3.26 0.85
C GLY A 66 17.44 2.24 0.30
N GLY A 67 17.35 1.02 0.83
CA GLY A 67 17.55 -0.16 0.01
C GLY A 67 16.17 -0.71 -0.31
N CYS A 68 16.03 -1.59 -1.30
CA CYS A 68 14.75 -2.24 -1.59
C CYS A 68 14.00 -2.58 -0.30
N LEU A 69 12.82 -2.01 -0.11
CA LEU A 69 11.89 -2.29 1.01
C LEU A 69 11.59 -3.79 1.21
N CYS A 70 12.18 -4.64 0.37
CA CYS A 70 11.87 -6.06 0.32
C CYS A 70 12.58 -6.91 1.39
N CYS A 71 13.74 -6.53 1.95
CA CYS A 71 14.48 -7.47 2.81
C CYS A 71 15.16 -6.90 4.06
N THR A 72 15.55 -5.62 4.10
CA THR A 72 16.27 -5.05 5.25
C THR A 72 15.69 -3.71 5.74
N ALA A 73 15.01 -2.99 4.90
CA ALA A 73 14.43 -1.68 5.23
C ALA A 73 13.15 -1.78 6.09
N GLY A 74 12.43 -2.91 6.04
CA GLY A 74 11.24 -3.14 6.84
C GLY A 74 11.53 -3.06 8.35
N ALA A 75 12.55 -3.77 8.82
CA ALA A 75 12.94 -3.73 10.24
C ALA A 75 13.44 -2.33 10.66
N GLN A 76 14.07 -1.58 9.76
CA GLN A 76 14.54 -0.22 10.01
C GLN A 76 13.37 0.75 10.11
N MET A 77 12.37 0.63 9.23
CA MET A 77 11.17 1.46 9.25
C MET A 77 10.40 1.29 10.56
N GLY A 78 10.12 0.06 10.97
CA GLY A 78 9.44 -0.22 12.22
C GLY A 78 10.16 0.37 13.44
N THR A 79 11.48 0.24 13.49
CA THR A 79 12.31 0.81 14.55
C THR A 79 12.30 2.33 14.53
N THR A 80 12.40 2.94 13.34
CA THR A 80 12.37 4.40 13.18
C THR A 80 11.02 4.97 13.58
N VAL A 81 9.92 4.36 13.13
CA VAL A 81 8.55 4.76 13.52
C VAL A 81 8.39 4.69 15.03
N GLN A 82 8.77 3.58 15.68
CA GLN A 82 8.67 3.45 17.13
C GLN A 82 9.45 4.52 17.88
N LYS A 83 10.67 4.83 17.42
CA LYS A 83 11.48 5.89 18.00
C LYS A 83 10.79 7.23 17.88
N MET A 84 10.32 7.59 16.69
CA MET A 84 9.66 8.87 16.45
C MET A 84 8.36 9.02 17.26
N LEU A 85 7.58 7.96 17.37
CA LEU A 85 6.35 7.96 18.19
C LEU A 85 6.65 8.19 19.66
N ARG A 86 7.72 7.58 20.17
CA ARG A 86 8.13 7.72 21.57
C ARG A 86 8.69 9.11 21.87
N ASP A 87 9.57 9.61 21.00
CA ASP A 87 10.31 10.85 21.23
C ASP A 87 9.44 12.10 21.01
N ALA A 88 8.60 12.11 19.98
CA ALA A 88 7.80 13.27 19.60
C ALA A 88 6.33 13.19 20.05
N GLN A 89 5.79 12.01 20.30
CA GLN A 89 4.37 11.78 20.60
C GLN A 89 3.45 12.55 19.63
N PRO A 90 3.54 12.30 18.32
CA PRO A 90 2.84 13.09 17.33
C PRO A 90 1.35 12.77 17.28
N ASP A 91 0.56 13.74 16.87
CA ASP A 91 -0.85 13.54 16.52
C ASP A 91 -0.97 12.86 15.15
N ARG A 92 -0.08 13.24 14.21
CA ARG A 92 -0.03 12.63 12.87
C ARG A 92 1.39 12.23 12.47
N LEU A 93 1.49 11.10 11.81
CA LEU A 93 2.68 10.61 11.14
C LEU A 93 2.43 10.61 9.63
N MET A 94 3.20 11.41 8.91
CA MET A 94 3.17 11.45 7.44
C MET A 94 4.33 10.64 6.90
N ILE A 95 4.05 9.70 6.01
CA ILE A 95 5.09 8.87 5.38
C ILE A 95 5.05 9.12 3.87
N GLU A 96 6.16 9.60 3.32
CA GLU A 96 6.38 9.61 1.88
C GLU A 96 7.09 8.34 1.47
N ALA A 97 6.42 7.52 0.65
CA ALA A 97 7.05 6.33 0.09
C ALA A 97 7.89 6.68 -1.14
N SER A 98 9.02 5.98 -1.31
CA SER A 98 9.79 6.04 -2.55
C SER A 98 8.92 5.75 -3.77
N GLY A 99 9.21 6.42 -4.89
CA GLY A 99 8.51 6.16 -6.16
C GLY A 99 8.63 4.72 -6.67
N LEU A 100 9.60 3.96 -6.16
CA LEU A 100 9.83 2.55 -6.45
C LEU A 100 9.42 1.62 -5.30
N ALA A 101 8.74 2.13 -4.28
CA ALA A 101 8.30 1.32 -3.16
C ALA A 101 6.94 0.64 -3.41
N HIS A 102 6.81 -0.59 -2.91
CA HIS A 102 5.52 -1.26 -2.81
C HIS A 102 4.72 -0.68 -1.64
N ALA A 103 3.74 0.15 -1.94
CA ALA A 103 2.93 0.84 -0.93
C ALA A 103 2.19 -0.12 0.01
N ALA A 104 1.77 -1.28 -0.50
CA ALA A 104 1.14 -2.32 0.31
C ALA A 104 2.08 -2.86 1.39
N SER A 105 3.38 -3.04 1.07
CA SER A 105 4.36 -3.52 2.04
C SER A 105 4.58 -2.53 3.18
N VAL A 106 4.57 -1.22 2.88
CA VAL A 106 4.65 -0.16 3.91
C VAL A 106 3.46 -0.25 4.87
N ILE A 107 2.25 -0.39 4.35
CA ILE A 107 1.05 -0.51 5.19
C ILE A 107 1.04 -1.82 5.99
N ASP A 108 1.49 -2.93 5.42
CA ASP A 108 1.58 -4.21 6.12
C ASP A 108 2.52 -4.11 7.33
N GLU A 109 3.64 -3.40 7.18
CA GLU A 109 4.60 -3.17 8.26
C GLU A 109 4.04 -2.28 9.36
N LEU A 110 3.37 -1.19 9.01
CA LEU A 110 2.71 -0.31 9.96
C LEU A 110 1.59 -1.01 10.75
N LYS A 111 1.00 -2.06 10.19
CA LYS A 111 0.00 -2.92 10.84
C LYS A 111 0.60 -4.10 11.61
N ALA A 112 1.92 -4.31 11.52
CA ALA A 112 2.59 -5.36 12.27
C ALA A 112 2.80 -4.93 13.74
N LYS A 113 2.88 -5.94 14.65
CA LYS A 113 3.22 -5.67 16.05
C LYS A 113 4.66 -5.17 16.18
N PRO A 114 4.89 -4.21 17.09
CA PRO A 114 3.95 -3.62 18.05
C PRO A 114 3.22 -2.37 17.55
N LEU A 115 3.46 -1.93 16.30
CA LEU A 115 2.94 -0.66 15.75
C LEU A 115 1.42 -0.64 15.64
N ASP A 116 0.77 -1.78 15.41
CA ASP A 116 -0.68 -1.92 15.30
C ASP A 116 -1.46 -1.39 16.52
N SER A 117 -0.82 -1.46 17.70
CA SER A 117 -1.39 -0.92 18.93
C SER A 117 -1.18 0.59 19.10
N MET A 118 -0.22 1.18 18.39
CA MET A 118 0.21 2.58 18.53
C MET A 118 -0.31 3.47 17.40
N LEU A 119 -0.65 2.88 16.25
CA LEU A 119 -1.01 3.58 15.02
C LEU A 119 -2.47 3.34 14.62
N GLU A 120 -3.07 4.34 14.03
CA GLU A 120 -4.32 4.28 13.29
C GLU A 120 -4.03 4.64 11.82
N ILE A 121 -4.27 3.70 10.89
CA ILE A 121 -4.04 3.96 9.47
C ILE A 121 -5.14 4.88 8.95
N GLY A 122 -4.78 6.10 8.62
CA GLY A 122 -5.60 7.09 7.95
C GLY A 122 -5.62 6.93 6.43
N ALA A 123 -6.06 7.96 5.72
CA ALA A 123 -6.14 7.94 4.27
C ALA A 123 -4.77 7.73 3.62
N VAL A 124 -4.73 6.84 2.63
CA VAL A 124 -3.59 6.58 1.76
C VAL A 124 -3.78 7.33 0.45
N PHE A 125 -2.82 8.17 0.12
CA PHE A 125 -2.81 8.98 -1.10
C PHE A 125 -1.90 8.33 -2.14
N THR A 126 -2.35 8.26 -3.38
CA THR A 126 -1.47 7.96 -4.49
C THR A 126 -1.51 9.09 -5.50
N VAL A 127 -0.36 9.74 -5.66
CA VAL A 127 -0.19 10.84 -6.62
C VAL A 127 0.21 10.26 -7.96
N VAL A 128 -0.58 10.54 -9.00
CA VAL A 128 -0.35 10.06 -10.37
C VAL A 128 -0.31 11.23 -11.35
N ASP A 129 0.46 11.05 -12.40
CA ASP A 129 0.36 11.87 -13.60
C ASP A 129 -0.70 11.22 -14.50
N PRO A 130 -1.79 11.91 -14.88
CA PRO A 130 -2.86 11.33 -15.72
C PRO A 130 -2.34 10.72 -17.02
N ARG A 131 -1.29 11.31 -17.62
CA ARG A 131 -0.68 10.81 -18.86
C ARG A 131 -0.01 9.45 -18.67
N GLN A 132 0.59 9.22 -17.49
CA GLN A 132 1.13 7.91 -17.13
C GLN A 132 0.01 6.93 -16.78
N PHE A 133 -1.03 7.41 -16.10
CA PHE A 133 -2.15 6.58 -15.67
C PHE A 133 -2.94 5.98 -16.83
N ILE A 134 -3.14 6.74 -17.89
CA ILE A 134 -3.83 6.26 -19.09
C ILE A 134 -2.94 5.41 -20.02
N ASN A 135 -1.62 5.51 -19.88
CA ASN A 135 -0.66 4.79 -20.71
C ASN A 135 -0.61 3.30 -20.33
N PRO A 136 -0.85 2.38 -21.29
CA PRO A 136 -0.83 0.94 -21.04
C PRO A 136 0.49 0.41 -20.48
N ASP A 137 1.63 1.01 -20.85
CA ASP A 137 2.96 0.56 -20.41
C ASP A 137 3.14 0.73 -18.88
N TYR A 138 2.58 1.80 -18.31
CA TYR A 138 2.56 2.00 -16.86
C TYR A 138 1.50 1.12 -16.20
N ALA A 139 0.31 1.03 -16.80
CA ALA A 139 -0.80 0.26 -16.24
C ALA A 139 -0.49 -1.24 -16.12
N GLN A 140 0.47 -1.78 -16.88
CA GLN A 140 0.88 -3.18 -16.79
C GLN A 140 1.91 -3.44 -15.69
N GLN A 141 2.63 -2.43 -15.21
CA GLN A 141 3.66 -2.58 -14.18
C GLN A 141 3.05 -2.98 -12.83
N ALA A 142 3.56 -4.06 -12.25
CA ALA A 142 3.06 -4.59 -10.98
C ALA A 142 3.16 -3.54 -9.85
N LEU A 143 4.26 -2.79 -9.80
CA LEU A 143 4.48 -1.72 -8.84
C LEU A 143 3.44 -0.61 -8.96
N TYR A 144 3.15 -0.18 -10.20
CA TYR A 144 2.17 0.88 -10.46
C TYR A 144 0.75 0.44 -10.04
N LYS A 145 0.39 -0.81 -10.36
CA LYS A 145 -0.88 -1.42 -9.91
C LYS A 145 -0.99 -1.48 -8.38
N ASP A 146 0.10 -1.86 -7.70
CA ASP A 146 0.16 -1.93 -6.24
C ASP A 146 -0.10 -0.55 -5.62
N GLN A 147 0.59 0.48 -6.09
CA GLN A 147 0.44 1.85 -5.61
C GLN A 147 -0.99 2.38 -5.80
N ILE A 148 -1.59 2.13 -6.98
CA ILE A 148 -2.98 2.53 -7.26
C ILE A 148 -3.96 1.67 -6.47
N GLY A 149 -3.71 0.37 -6.38
CA GLY A 149 -4.60 -0.58 -5.70
C GLY A 149 -4.88 -0.19 -4.25
N ILE A 150 -3.86 0.25 -3.53
CA ILE A 150 -3.95 0.50 -2.09
C ILE A 150 -4.54 1.85 -1.72
N CYS A 151 -4.54 2.85 -2.61
CA CYS A 151 -4.93 4.20 -2.24
C CYS A 151 -6.43 4.34 -1.92
N ASP A 152 -6.71 5.26 -1.02
CA ASP A 152 -8.05 5.76 -0.72
C ASP A 152 -8.34 7.00 -1.55
N VAL A 153 -7.36 7.89 -1.68
CA VAL A 153 -7.44 9.12 -2.46
C VAL A 153 -6.48 9.02 -3.65
N LEU A 154 -7.03 9.00 -4.84
CA LEU A 154 -6.25 9.07 -6.08
C LEU A 154 -6.13 10.53 -6.51
N VAL A 155 -4.89 11.01 -6.57
CA VAL A 155 -4.59 12.42 -6.85
C VAL A 155 -3.99 12.53 -8.25
N ALA A 156 -4.73 13.10 -9.19
CA ALA A 156 -4.23 13.49 -10.50
C ALA A 156 -3.42 14.79 -10.37
N SER A 157 -2.13 14.70 -10.48
CA SER A 157 -1.22 15.85 -10.48
C SER A 157 -0.86 16.27 -11.90
N LYS A 158 -0.25 17.45 -12.05
CA LYS A 158 0.19 17.97 -13.36
C LYS A 158 -0.93 18.04 -14.41
N THR A 159 -2.14 18.32 -13.96
CA THR A 159 -3.31 18.42 -14.84
C THR A 159 -3.19 19.57 -15.83
N ASP A 160 -2.39 20.57 -15.51
CA ASP A 160 -1.99 21.67 -16.39
C ASP A 160 -1.19 21.22 -17.64
N LEU A 161 -0.61 20.02 -17.60
CA LEU A 161 0.13 19.43 -18.72
C LEU A 161 -0.69 18.40 -19.51
N CYS A 162 -1.97 18.24 -19.17
CA CYS A 162 -2.86 17.28 -19.81
C CYS A 162 -3.81 17.97 -20.79
N THR A 163 -4.20 17.26 -21.85
CA THR A 163 -5.32 17.70 -22.69
C THR A 163 -6.66 17.36 -22.03
N PRO A 164 -7.77 18.03 -22.41
CA PRO A 164 -9.10 17.67 -21.91
C PRO A 164 -9.48 16.20 -22.17
N GLU A 165 -9.06 15.64 -23.30
CA GLU A 165 -9.32 14.25 -23.66
C GLU A 165 -8.56 13.28 -22.74
N GLN A 166 -7.31 13.61 -22.38
CA GLN A 166 -6.51 12.82 -21.44
C GLN A 166 -7.12 12.84 -20.03
N LEU A 167 -7.64 13.96 -19.57
CA LEU A 167 -8.33 14.06 -18.29
C LEU A 167 -9.64 13.28 -18.30
N ALA A 168 -10.42 13.36 -19.38
CA ALA A 168 -11.64 12.57 -19.53
C ALA A 168 -11.34 11.05 -19.49
N GLU A 169 -10.32 10.60 -20.21
CA GLU A 169 -9.89 9.19 -20.19
C GLU A 169 -9.40 8.78 -18.80
N PHE A 170 -8.66 9.66 -18.11
CA PHE A 170 -8.24 9.42 -16.72
C PHE A 170 -9.45 9.16 -15.81
N HIS A 171 -10.46 10.03 -15.86
CA HIS A 171 -11.66 9.87 -15.04
C HIS A 171 -12.44 8.61 -15.37
N ASP A 172 -12.59 8.29 -16.64
CA ASP A 172 -13.24 7.06 -17.09
C ASP A 172 -12.54 5.80 -16.56
N LYS A 173 -11.21 5.79 -16.59
CA LYS A 173 -10.42 4.66 -16.05
C LYS A 173 -10.43 4.65 -14.52
N ALA A 174 -10.33 5.81 -13.88
CA ALA A 174 -10.35 5.92 -12.41
C ALA A 174 -11.69 5.46 -11.81
N ALA A 175 -12.81 5.77 -12.47
CA ALA A 175 -14.15 5.31 -12.06
C ALA A 175 -14.31 3.78 -12.10
N LYS A 176 -13.53 3.10 -12.95
CA LYS A 176 -13.54 1.62 -13.09
C LYS A 176 -12.59 0.91 -12.15
N LEU A 177 -11.83 1.62 -11.32
CA LEU A 177 -10.90 1.01 -10.37
C LEU A 177 -11.66 0.19 -9.32
N PHE A 178 -11.12 -0.99 -9.03
CA PHE A 178 -11.63 -1.83 -7.95
C PHE A 178 -10.48 -2.17 -6.96
N PRO A 179 -10.71 -1.98 -5.65
CA PRO A 179 -11.86 -1.34 -5.02
C PRO A 179 -12.02 0.14 -5.45
N PRO A 180 -13.27 0.67 -5.48
CA PRO A 180 -13.49 2.07 -5.80
C PRO A 180 -12.74 2.98 -4.83
N LYS A 181 -12.24 4.09 -5.32
CA LYS A 181 -11.52 5.06 -4.49
C LYS A 181 -12.50 5.90 -3.69
N ALA A 182 -12.14 6.23 -2.44
CA ALA A 182 -12.95 7.12 -1.62
C ALA A 182 -13.05 8.51 -2.25
N LYS A 183 -11.97 8.92 -2.92
CA LYS A 183 -11.93 10.21 -3.63
C LYS A 183 -10.97 10.13 -4.82
N VAL A 184 -11.35 10.76 -5.93
CA VAL A 184 -10.49 11.06 -7.09
C VAL A 184 -10.47 12.56 -7.27
N VAL A 185 -9.30 13.16 -7.29
CA VAL A 185 -9.14 14.63 -7.34
C VAL A 185 -8.12 15.03 -8.38
N GLU A 186 -8.35 16.18 -8.99
CA GLU A 186 -7.38 16.87 -9.82
C GLU A 186 -6.71 17.99 -9.02
N VAL A 187 -5.40 18.08 -9.12
CA VAL A 187 -4.64 19.15 -8.46
C VAL A 187 -3.59 19.73 -9.42
N GLN A 188 -3.39 21.03 -9.31
CA GLN A 188 -2.26 21.71 -9.92
C GLN A 188 -1.17 21.92 -8.87
N ASN A 189 0.10 21.84 -9.29
CA ASN A 189 1.26 21.97 -8.41
C ASN A 189 1.19 21.05 -7.17
N ALA A 190 0.53 19.91 -7.29
CA ALA A 190 0.31 18.91 -6.22
C ALA A 190 -0.25 19.53 -4.92
N GLN A 191 -1.10 20.54 -5.02
CA GLN A 191 -1.76 21.18 -3.86
C GLN A 191 -2.89 20.31 -3.34
N LEU A 192 -2.63 19.62 -2.23
CA LEU A 192 -3.64 18.81 -1.53
C LEU A 192 -4.39 19.68 -0.52
N ASP A 193 -5.67 19.36 -0.32
CA ASP A 193 -6.46 19.93 0.77
C ASP A 193 -6.25 19.11 2.05
N ILE A 194 -5.91 19.78 3.16
CA ILE A 194 -5.65 19.12 4.43
C ILE A 194 -6.87 18.34 4.95
N GLN A 195 -8.09 18.76 4.60
CA GLN A 195 -9.31 18.05 4.98
C GLN A 195 -9.38 16.63 4.44
N TRP A 196 -8.63 16.33 3.38
CA TRP A 196 -8.59 14.97 2.81
C TRP A 196 -7.85 13.97 3.70
N LEU A 197 -7.07 14.43 4.67
CA LEU A 197 -6.46 13.56 5.68
C LEU A 197 -7.51 12.89 6.58
N ASP A 198 -8.65 13.54 6.80
CA ASP A 198 -9.71 13.04 7.68
C ASP A 198 -10.88 12.39 6.93
N ILE A 199 -10.72 12.11 5.64
CA ILE A 199 -11.69 11.31 4.88
C ILE A 199 -11.88 9.96 5.61
N PRO A 200 -13.13 9.54 5.87
CA PRO A 200 -13.38 8.24 6.47
C PRO A 200 -12.76 7.15 5.61
N VAL A 201 -11.70 6.56 6.12
CA VAL A 201 -11.18 5.33 5.54
C VAL A 201 -12.20 4.28 5.89
N VAL A 202 -13.06 3.96 4.92
CA VAL A 202 -13.84 2.73 5.03
C VAL A 202 -12.80 1.66 5.29
N GLU A 203 -12.87 1.01 6.46
CA GLU A 203 -12.07 -0.17 6.75
C GLU A 203 -12.42 -1.16 5.64
N LYS A 204 -11.79 -0.91 4.48
CA LYS A 204 -11.82 -1.89 3.42
C LYS A 204 -11.25 -3.07 4.13
N SER A 205 -12.08 -4.07 4.36
CA SER A 205 -11.66 -5.41 4.72
C SER A 205 -10.67 -5.81 3.63
N ARG A 206 -9.50 -5.19 3.70
CA ARG A 206 -8.45 -5.27 2.72
C ARG A 206 -7.90 -6.64 2.90
N TYR A 207 -8.58 -7.58 2.19
CA TYR A 207 -8.14 -8.96 2.10
C TYR A 207 -7.88 -9.67 3.44
N ARG A 208 -8.49 -9.27 4.57
CA ARG A 208 -8.99 -10.29 5.45
C ARG A 208 -10.01 -11.02 4.60
N LEU A 209 -9.64 -12.20 4.14
CA LEU A 209 -10.63 -13.24 3.93
C LEU A 209 -11.41 -13.24 5.25
N LYS A 210 -12.54 -12.49 5.32
CA LYS A 210 -13.54 -12.81 6.33
C LYS A 210 -13.75 -14.28 6.11
N ALA A 211 -13.45 -15.09 7.12
CA ALA A 211 -14.09 -16.38 7.20
C ALA A 211 -15.55 -16.07 6.87
N LEU A 212 -16.01 -16.57 5.74
CA LEU A 212 -17.40 -16.42 5.36
C LEU A 212 -18.16 -16.86 6.59
N PRO A 213 -19.15 -16.09 7.08
CA PRO A 213 -19.96 -16.55 8.20
C PRO A 213 -20.47 -17.93 7.81
N ASP A 214 -20.44 -18.86 8.74
CA ASP A 214 -20.71 -20.29 8.60
C ASP A 214 -22.04 -20.67 7.95
N ASN A 215 -22.73 -19.77 7.24
CA ASN A 215 -24.11 -19.99 6.81
C ASN A 215 -24.51 -19.28 5.51
N THR A 216 -23.68 -19.21 4.51
CA THR A 216 -24.12 -18.74 3.20
C THR A 216 -23.90 -19.80 2.12
N MET A 217 -25.00 -20.41 1.69
CA MET A 217 -25.14 -21.23 0.48
C MET A 217 -24.48 -22.62 0.48
N GLY A 218 -24.25 -23.26 1.62
CA GLY A 218 -23.77 -24.64 1.65
C GLY A 218 -22.30 -24.83 1.25
N PHE A 219 -21.51 -23.74 1.13
CA PHE A 219 -20.08 -23.82 0.89
C PHE A 219 -19.31 -23.95 2.20
N GLN A 220 -18.33 -24.86 2.21
CA GLN A 220 -17.35 -24.99 3.28
C GLN A 220 -16.00 -24.45 2.81
N SER A 221 -15.25 -23.82 3.71
CA SER A 221 -13.87 -23.41 3.43
C SER A 221 -12.90 -24.04 4.42
N GLN A 222 -11.78 -24.53 3.92
CA GLN A 222 -10.68 -25.07 4.72
C GLN A 222 -9.40 -24.33 4.34
N GLY A 223 -8.56 -24.01 5.31
CA GLY A 223 -7.30 -23.32 5.08
C GLY A 223 -6.14 -23.97 5.82
N PHE A 224 -4.97 -23.88 5.24
CA PHE A 224 -3.71 -24.41 5.78
C PHE A 224 -2.69 -23.28 5.88
N THR A 225 -1.94 -23.26 6.96
CA THR A 225 -0.81 -22.34 7.16
C THR A 225 0.45 -23.16 7.35
N PHE A 226 1.51 -22.79 6.66
CA PHE A 226 2.80 -23.47 6.71
C PHE A 226 3.82 -22.59 7.44
N PRO A 227 4.79 -23.18 8.15
CA PRO A 227 5.81 -22.43 8.86
C PRO A 227 6.55 -21.43 7.97
N ALA A 228 6.92 -20.29 8.54
CA ALA A 228 7.74 -19.29 7.87
C ALA A 228 9.08 -19.91 7.41
N GLY A 229 9.56 -19.46 6.24
CA GLY A 229 10.82 -19.94 5.65
C GLY A 229 10.74 -21.31 4.96
N ARG A 230 9.55 -21.90 4.85
CA ARG A 230 9.36 -23.10 4.03
C ARG A 230 9.31 -22.71 2.55
N ASP A 231 10.28 -23.18 1.80
CA ASP A 231 10.33 -23.03 0.35
C ASP A 231 9.61 -24.20 -0.32
N PHE A 232 8.78 -23.92 -1.29
CA PHE A 232 7.97 -24.91 -2.02
C PHE A 232 8.57 -25.16 -3.39
N ASP A 233 8.45 -26.41 -3.83
CA ASP A 233 8.81 -26.82 -5.18
C ASP A 233 7.74 -26.35 -6.18
N GLY A 234 8.14 -25.55 -7.16
CA GLY A 234 7.22 -24.98 -8.14
C GLY A 234 6.55 -26.00 -9.06
N GLU A 235 7.26 -27.08 -9.41
CA GLU A 235 6.68 -28.15 -10.24
C GLU A 235 5.60 -28.90 -9.46
N LYS A 236 5.88 -29.26 -8.22
CA LYS A 236 4.90 -29.93 -7.34
C LYS A 236 3.68 -29.06 -7.04
N LEU A 237 3.87 -27.72 -6.89
CA LEU A 237 2.73 -26.83 -6.77
C LEU A 237 1.90 -26.76 -8.05
N THR A 238 2.55 -26.77 -9.20
CA THR A 238 1.89 -26.83 -10.50
C THR A 238 1.05 -28.09 -10.63
N ASP A 239 1.63 -29.25 -10.33
CA ASP A 239 0.92 -30.53 -10.36
C ASP A 239 -0.25 -30.54 -9.36
N PHE A 240 -0.03 -30.04 -8.15
CA PHE A 240 -1.09 -29.95 -7.13
C PHE A 240 -2.25 -29.09 -7.58
N PHE A 241 -2.01 -27.90 -8.16
CA PHE A 241 -3.07 -27.01 -8.64
C PHE A 241 -3.80 -27.57 -9.88
N ASN A 242 -3.11 -28.33 -10.75
CA ASN A 242 -3.71 -29.04 -11.84
C ASN A 242 -4.62 -30.19 -11.36
N ASP A 243 -4.22 -30.83 -10.27
CA ASP A 243 -4.88 -32.01 -9.74
C ASP A 243 -5.94 -31.70 -8.66
N LEU A 244 -6.10 -30.43 -8.26
CA LEU A 244 -7.08 -30.03 -7.25
C LEU A 244 -8.47 -30.62 -7.45
N PRO A 245 -9.05 -30.66 -8.68
CA PRO A 245 -10.35 -31.27 -8.92
C PRO A 245 -10.42 -32.77 -8.63
N LYS A 246 -9.26 -33.46 -8.63
CA LYS A 246 -9.21 -34.89 -8.31
C LYS A 246 -9.32 -35.18 -6.81
N PHE A 247 -8.99 -34.18 -5.96
CA PHE A 247 -8.97 -34.36 -4.52
C PHE A 247 -10.22 -33.83 -3.80
N THR A 248 -11.02 -33.01 -4.50
CA THR A 248 -12.16 -32.31 -3.89
C THR A 248 -13.32 -32.23 -4.86
N ASP A 249 -14.38 -32.97 -4.58
CA ASP A 249 -15.64 -32.83 -5.32
C ASP A 249 -16.29 -31.49 -4.98
N GLY A 250 -16.73 -30.76 -6.01
CA GLY A 250 -17.43 -29.47 -5.82
C GLY A 250 -16.52 -28.31 -5.45
N LEU A 251 -15.22 -28.38 -5.71
CA LEU A 251 -14.30 -27.26 -5.51
C LEU A 251 -14.71 -26.08 -6.40
N VAL A 252 -15.05 -24.95 -5.76
CA VAL A 252 -15.42 -23.72 -6.46
C VAL A 252 -14.22 -22.80 -6.62
N ARG A 253 -13.35 -22.74 -5.60
CA ARG A 253 -12.19 -21.86 -5.59
C ARG A 253 -11.11 -22.35 -4.64
N ALA A 254 -9.86 -22.23 -5.05
CA ALA A 254 -8.70 -22.38 -4.18
C ALA A 254 -7.72 -21.23 -4.37
N LYS A 255 -7.09 -20.82 -3.28
CA LYS A 255 -6.10 -19.74 -3.30
C LYS A 255 -4.96 -20.09 -2.38
N GLY A 256 -3.73 -19.76 -2.81
CA GLY A 256 -2.59 -19.91 -1.94
C GLY A 256 -1.53 -18.85 -2.19
N VAL A 257 -0.74 -18.59 -1.17
CA VAL A 257 0.49 -17.82 -1.27
C VAL A 257 1.62 -18.70 -0.78
N PHE A 258 2.63 -18.89 -1.61
CA PHE A 258 3.73 -19.79 -1.34
C PHE A 258 5.07 -19.12 -1.62
N GLN A 259 6.07 -19.47 -0.85
CA GLN A 259 7.45 -19.12 -1.17
C GLN A 259 8.02 -20.21 -2.08
N VAL A 260 8.50 -19.83 -3.28
CA VAL A 260 9.08 -20.71 -4.30
C VAL A 260 10.41 -20.11 -4.74
N LEU A 261 11.51 -20.82 -4.51
CA LEU A 261 12.88 -20.34 -4.80
C LEU A 261 13.14 -18.93 -4.25
N GLY A 262 12.73 -18.69 -3.00
CA GLY A 262 12.87 -17.39 -2.35
C GLY A 262 11.90 -16.30 -2.82
N THR A 263 11.09 -16.56 -3.84
CA THR A 263 10.10 -15.63 -4.39
C THR A 263 8.70 -15.98 -3.89
N TRP A 264 7.92 -14.96 -3.54
CA TRP A 264 6.53 -15.16 -3.12
C TRP A 264 5.60 -15.19 -4.32
N VAL A 265 4.82 -16.27 -4.45
CA VAL A 265 3.90 -16.50 -5.55
C VAL A 265 2.49 -16.68 -5.00
N TRP A 266 1.55 -15.93 -5.55
CA TRP A 266 0.13 -16.12 -5.32
C TRP A 266 -0.48 -16.96 -6.41
N LEU A 267 -1.13 -18.03 -6.01
CA LEU A 267 -1.85 -18.96 -6.87
C LEU A 267 -3.36 -18.82 -6.64
N ASN A 268 -4.12 -18.79 -7.71
CA ASN A 268 -5.58 -18.73 -7.65
C ASN A 268 -6.16 -19.68 -8.68
N TRP A 269 -7.00 -20.58 -8.21
CA TRP A 269 -7.73 -21.56 -9.00
C TRP A 269 -9.23 -21.27 -8.94
N VAL A 270 -9.91 -21.26 -10.09
CA VAL A 270 -11.36 -21.06 -10.23
C VAL A 270 -11.83 -21.85 -11.44
N ASP A 271 -12.88 -22.66 -11.28
CA ASP A 271 -13.56 -23.38 -12.37
C ASP A 271 -12.61 -24.18 -13.29
N GLY A 272 -11.65 -24.88 -12.70
CA GLY A 272 -10.72 -25.72 -13.45
C GLY A 272 -9.52 -24.99 -14.07
N GLN A 273 -9.45 -23.66 -13.93
CA GLN A 273 -8.33 -22.85 -14.41
C GLN A 273 -7.59 -22.21 -13.25
N TRP A 274 -6.27 -22.14 -13.35
CA TRP A 274 -5.48 -21.45 -12.34
C TRP A 274 -4.39 -20.59 -12.97
N GLY A 275 -3.95 -19.62 -12.21
CA GLY A 275 -2.87 -18.72 -12.57
C GLY A 275 -1.98 -18.42 -11.39
N ALA A 276 -0.73 -18.07 -11.69
CA ALA A 276 0.29 -17.70 -10.73
C ALA A 276 0.76 -16.26 -10.97
N ASN A 277 0.89 -15.49 -9.91
CA ASN A 277 1.45 -14.14 -9.98
C ASN A 277 2.48 -13.96 -8.86
N GLN A 278 3.58 -13.30 -9.18
CA GLN A 278 4.53 -12.91 -8.16
C GLN A 278 3.90 -11.85 -7.25
N VAL A 279 4.12 -11.97 -5.96
CA VAL A 279 3.62 -11.02 -4.95
C VAL A 279 4.78 -10.59 -4.06
N SER A 280 4.57 -9.50 -3.32
CA SER A 280 5.51 -9.02 -2.32
C SER A 280 5.68 -10.02 -1.19
N TRP A 281 6.72 -9.85 -0.40
CA TRP A 281 7.01 -10.67 0.78
C TRP A 281 5.77 -10.95 1.63
N ARG A 282 5.68 -12.17 2.13
CA ARG A 282 4.66 -12.62 3.08
C ARG A 282 5.33 -13.28 4.29
N ARG A 283 4.66 -13.23 5.42
CA ARG A 283 5.18 -13.79 6.68
C ARG A 283 5.23 -15.32 6.66
N ASP A 284 4.26 -15.94 6.03
CA ASP A 284 4.08 -17.39 5.97
C ASP A 284 3.38 -17.78 4.65
N SER A 285 3.52 -19.04 4.28
CA SER A 285 2.77 -19.63 3.16
C SER A 285 1.41 -20.09 3.65
N ARG A 286 0.35 -19.85 2.85
CA ARG A 286 -1.04 -20.19 3.17
C ARG A 286 -1.76 -20.71 1.94
N PHE A 287 -2.62 -21.68 2.18
CA PHE A 287 -3.50 -22.27 1.16
C PHE A 287 -4.94 -22.35 1.68
#